data_8a51ed3190739d0709845f023ff3acb3
#
_entry.id   8a51ed3190739d0709845f023ff3acb3
#
_cell.length_a   1.000
_cell.length_b   1.000
_cell.length_c   1.000
_cell.angle_alpha   90.00
_cell.angle_beta   90.00
_cell.angle_gamma   90.00
#
_symmetry.space_group_name_H-M   'P 1'
#
loop_
_entity.id
_entity.type
_entity.pdbx_description
1 polymer ?
#
loop_
_entity_poly.entity_id
_entity_poly.type
_entity_poly.pdbx_seq_one_letter_code
_entity_poly.pdbx_strand_id
1 'polypeptide(L)'
;KGVLDRAEFEARNDQFFADYKAGTLNIDEFLDFQLRPLRDNKRTQLAIWHNQFMAEVIRPNMKPSAIELVKHHQADNAVCVIITATNSFITQPIAQAFGIEALIATEPELVNGEYTGKVTGVPSFREGKVTRLNDWLAAKNWTLSSFESSHFYSDSINDLPLLECVSHPVAANPDHKLAEIAQTRGWPVLELFK
;
A
#
# COMPACT_ATOMS: atom_id res chain seq x y z
N LYS A 1 -2.56 23.86 -4.50
CA LYS A 1 -1.70 24.50 -5.53
C LYS A 1 -2.46 24.84 -6.82
N GLY A 2 -3.80 24.84 -6.80
CA GLY A 2 -4.65 25.30 -7.92
C GLY A 2 -4.74 24.36 -9.12
N VAL A 3 -4.30 23.11 -8.96
CA VAL A 3 -4.29 22.11 -10.05
C VAL A 3 -5.61 21.35 -10.16
N LEU A 4 -6.36 21.27 -9.05
CA LEU A 4 -7.66 20.61 -8.96
C LEU A 4 -8.63 21.51 -8.20
N ASP A 5 -9.93 21.41 -8.48
CA ASP A 5 -10.94 21.92 -7.57
C ASP A 5 -10.86 21.14 -6.27
N ARG A 6 -10.39 21.82 -5.24
CA ARG A 6 -10.10 21.19 -3.94
C ARG A 6 -11.35 20.60 -3.31
N ALA A 7 -12.47 21.33 -3.36
CA ALA A 7 -13.71 20.89 -2.70
C ALA A 7 -14.29 19.65 -3.40
N GLU A 8 -14.30 19.64 -4.73
CA GLU A 8 -14.74 18.48 -5.52
C GLU A 8 -13.84 17.27 -5.26
N PHE A 9 -12.52 17.47 -5.25
CA PHE A 9 -11.56 16.39 -5.04
C PHE A 9 -11.66 15.80 -3.64
N GLU A 10 -11.77 16.64 -2.60
CA GLU A 10 -11.96 16.20 -1.22
C GLU A 10 -13.27 15.42 -1.05
N ALA A 11 -14.39 15.96 -1.54
CA ALA A 11 -15.69 15.27 -1.45
C ALA A 11 -15.67 13.89 -2.15
N ARG A 12 -15.04 13.79 -3.33
CA ARG A 12 -14.93 12.52 -4.04
C ARG A 12 -14.02 11.54 -3.32
N ASN A 13 -12.91 12.01 -2.77
CA ASN A 13 -12.00 11.20 -1.99
C ASN A 13 -12.64 10.68 -0.70
N ASP A 14 -13.44 11.51 -0.01
CA ASP A 14 -14.19 11.10 1.18
C ASP A 14 -15.21 10.00 0.85
N GLN A 15 -15.89 10.09 -0.31
CA GLN A 15 -16.79 9.04 -0.77
C GLN A 15 -16.04 7.73 -1.01
N PHE A 16 -14.92 7.75 -1.73
CA PHE A 16 -14.11 6.56 -1.94
C PHE A 16 -13.58 5.96 -0.64
N PHE A 17 -13.23 6.79 0.33
CA PHE A 17 -12.81 6.33 1.65
C PHE A 17 -13.94 5.66 2.43
N ALA A 18 -15.17 6.19 2.33
CA ALA A 18 -16.35 5.56 2.91
C ALA A 18 -16.63 4.19 2.25
N ASP A 19 -16.57 4.13 0.91
CA ASP A 19 -16.76 2.88 0.15
C ASP A 19 -15.66 1.85 0.47
N TYR A 20 -14.40 2.30 0.65
CA TYR A 20 -13.29 1.45 1.09
C TYR A 20 -13.57 0.81 2.45
N LYS A 21 -14.02 1.62 3.44
CA LYS A 21 -14.38 1.12 4.78
C LYS A 21 -15.60 0.20 4.77
N ALA A 22 -16.58 0.51 3.93
CA ALA A 22 -17.77 -0.34 3.76
C ALA A 22 -17.44 -1.67 3.06
N GLY A 23 -16.32 -1.74 2.33
CA GLY A 23 -15.95 -2.88 1.50
C GLY A 23 -16.67 -2.89 0.14
N THR A 24 -17.19 -1.76 -0.31
CA THR A 24 -17.95 -1.60 -1.57
C THR A 24 -17.19 -0.81 -2.63
N LEU A 25 -15.92 -0.46 -2.37
CA LEU A 25 -15.10 0.33 -3.27
C LEU A 25 -15.01 -0.32 -4.66
N ASN A 26 -15.42 0.44 -5.70
CA ASN A 26 -15.09 0.12 -7.08
C ASN A 26 -13.64 0.56 -7.34
N ILE A 27 -12.74 -0.41 -7.44
CA ILE A 27 -11.31 -0.14 -7.57
C ILE A 27 -10.97 0.56 -8.88
N ASP A 28 -11.66 0.27 -9.97
CA ASP A 28 -11.37 0.86 -11.28
C ASP A 28 -11.75 2.34 -11.32
N GLU A 29 -12.92 2.70 -10.79
CA GLU A 29 -13.34 4.11 -10.64
C GLU A 29 -12.42 4.90 -9.72
N PHE A 30 -12.01 4.28 -8.61
CA PHE A 30 -11.05 4.88 -7.69
C PHE A 30 -9.71 5.15 -8.36
N LEU A 31 -9.18 4.18 -9.10
CA LEU A 31 -7.89 4.32 -9.79
C LEU A 31 -7.95 5.33 -10.93
N ASP A 32 -9.03 5.37 -11.72
CA ASP A 32 -9.20 6.41 -12.74
C ASP A 32 -9.16 7.82 -12.11
N PHE A 33 -9.83 7.98 -10.97
CA PHE A 33 -9.80 9.23 -10.23
C PHE A 33 -8.41 9.56 -9.66
N GLN A 34 -7.77 8.61 -8.99
CA GLN A 34 -6.49 8.80 -8.30
C GLN A 34 -5.31 8.99 -9.26
N LEU A 35 -5.36 8.40 -10.44
CA LEU A 35 -4.28 8.49 -11.43
C LEU A 35 -4.44 9.70 -12.38
N ARG A 36 -5.58 10.39 -12.35
CA ARG A 36 -5.83 11.59 -13.16
C ARG A 36 -4.74 12.66 -12.99
N PRO A 37 -4.29 13.02 -11.77
CA PRO A 37 -3.20 13.98 -11.62
C PRO A 37 -1.87 13.52 -12.24
N LEU A 38 -1.60 12.21 -12.28
CA LEU A 38 -0.39 11.69 -12.93
C LEU A 38 -0.47 11.86 -14.44
N ARG A 39 -1.63 11.56 -15.05
CA ARG A 39 -1.88 11.74 -16.47
C ARG A 39 -1.80 13.20 -16.92
N ASP A 40 -2.37 14.09 -16.13
CA ASP A 40 -2.60 15.50 -16.53
C ASP A 40 -1.39 16.40 -16.27
N ASN A 41 -0.30 15.86 -15.68
CA ASN A 41 0.89 16.64 -15.34
C ASN A 41 2.18 15.97 -15.80
N LYS A 42 3.15 16.78 -16.23
CA LYS A 42 4.47 16.29 -16.63
C LYS A 42 5.22 15.65 -15.45
N ARG A 43 5.98 14.60 -15.70
CA ARG A 43 6.75 13.88 -14.68
C ARG A 43 7.70 14.78 -13.88
N THR A 44 8.30 15.78 -14.50
CA THR A 44 9.14 16.77 -13.80
C THR A 44 8.38 17.54 -12.72
N GLN A 45 7.14 17.95 -13.02
CA GLN A 45 6.29 18.63 -12.05
C GLN A 45 5.81 17.68 -10.95
N LEU A 46 5.44 16.47 -11.31
CA LEU A 46 5.07 15.43 -10.36
C LEU A 46 6.21 15.11 -9.38
N ALA A 47 7.44 15.04 -9.86
CA ALA A 47 8.62 14.83 -9.02
C ALA A 47 8.84 15.96 -8.00
N ILE A 48 8.63 17.22 -8.40
CA ILE A 48 8.72 18.38 -7.48
C ILE A 48 7.67 18.25 -6.38
N TRP A 49 6.41 18.00 -6.73
CA TRP A 49 5.33 17.84 -5.75
C TRP A 49 5.54 16.65 -4.84
N HIS A 50 6.03 15.54 -5.39
CA HIS A 50 6.32 14.35 -4.61
C HIS A 50 7.42 14.59 -3.59
N ASN A 51 8.50 15.28 -3.96
CA ASN A 51 9.55 15.66 -3.02
C ASN A 51 9.04 16.54 -1.88
N GLN A 52 8.15 17.50 -2.19
CA GLN A 52 7.48 18.31 -1.17
C GLN A 52 6.60 17.46 -0.25
N PHE A 53 5.80 16.56 -0.83
CA PHE A 53 4.94 15.64 -0.09
C PHE A 53 5.76 14.76 0.86
N MET A 54 6.88 14.21 0.40
CA MET A 54 7.78 13.42 1.25
C MET A 54 8.34 14.25 2.41
N ALA A 55 8.74 15.50 2.15
CA ALA A 55 9.34 16.37 3.17
C ALA A 55 8.33 16.90 4.18
N GLU A 56 7.17 17.34 3.71
CA GLU A 56 6.18 18.04 4.52
C GLU A 56 5.17 17.11 5.19
N VAL A 57 4.89 15.95 4.59
CA VAL A 57 3.84 15.03 5.05
C VAL A 57 4.41 13.68 5.50
N ILE A 58 5.15 12.99 4.64
CA ILE A 58 5.53 11.59 4.92
C ILE A 58 6.57 11.51 6.03
N ARG A 59 7.73 12.16 5.86
CA ARG A 59 8.84 12.05 6.83
C ARG A 59 8.45 12.45 8.26
N PRO A 60 7.69 13.53 8.49
CA PRO A 60 7.26 13.91 9.86
C PRO A 60 6.29 12.90 10.48
N ASN A 61 5.57 12.11 9.67
CA ASN A 61 4.60 11.12 10.13
C ASN A 61 5.13 9.68 10.18
N MET A 62 6.39 9.45 9.80
CA MET A 62 7.03 8.14 9.97
C MET A 62 7.25 7.87 11.46
N LYS A 63 6.51 6.90 12.00
CA LYS A 63 6.59 6.57 13.42
C LYS A 63 7.84 5.75 13.74
N PRO A 64 8.58 6.08 14.82
CA PRO A 64 9.74 5.31 15.24
C PRO A 64 9.43 3.81 15.44
N SER A 65 8.28 3.50 16.06
CA SER A 65 7.82 2.12 16.28
C SER A 65 7.69 1.31 14.97
N ALA A 66 7.20 1.93 13.89
CA ALA A 66 7.11 1.26 12.60
C ALA A 66 8.51 1.05 11.97
N ILE A 67 9.41 2.03 12.13
CA ILE A 67 10.80 1.92 11.66
C ILE A 67 11.52 0.80 12.43
N GLU A 68 11.33 0.74 13.74
CA GLU A 68 11.94 -0.30 14.61
C GLU A 68 11.42 -1.69 14.26
N LEU A 69 10.12 -1.84 13.98
CA LEU A 69 9.55 -3.10 13.54
C LEU A 69 10.20 -3.62 12.25
N VAL A 70 10.38 -2.74 11.26
CA VAL A 70 11.06 -3.09 10.00
C VAL A 70 12.51 -3.51 10.27
N LYS A 71 13.25 -2.73 11.07
CA LYS A 71 14.63 -3.03 11.42
C LYS A 71 14.79 -4.35 12.16
N HIS A 72 13.83 -4.69 13.04
CA HIS A 72 13.82 -5.96 13.75
C HIS A 72 13.79 -7.13 12.75
N HIS A 73 12.85 -7.11 11.81
CA HIS A 73 12.78 -8.14 10.78
C HIS A 73 14.02 -8.18 9.89
N GLN A 74 14.57 -7.02 9.53
CA GLN A 74 15.81 -6.95 8.73
C GLN A 74 17.01 -7.53 9.49
N ALA A 75 17.09 -7.34 10.81
CA ALA A 75 18.14 -7.91 11.64
C ALA A 75 18.08 -9.45 11.70
N ASP A 76 16.88 -10.01 11.55
CA ASP A 76 16.65 -11.46 11.44
C ASP A 76 16.82 -11.98 10.01
N ASN A 77 17.40 -11.19 9.10
CA ASN A 77 17.58 -11.49 7.67
C ASN A 77 16.27 -11.75 6.91
N ALA A 78 15.13 -11.24 7.39
CA ALA A 78 13.87 -11.37 6.69
C ALA A 78 13.84 -10.52 5.41
N VAL A 79 13.20 -11.04 4.38
CA VAL A 79 12.89 -10.29 3.16
C VAL A 79 11.67 -9.40 3.45
N CYS A 80 11.91 -8.10 3.65
CA CYS A 80 10.86 -7.12 3.89
C CYS A 80 10.28 -6.60 2.57
N VAL A 81 8.94 -6.59 2.48
CA VAL A 81 8.21 -6.16 1.28
C VAL A 81 7.07 -5.24 1.70
N ILE A 82 6.91 -4.09 1.06
CA ILE A 82 5.69 -3.30 1.16
C ILE A 82 4.69 -3.78 0.12
N ILE A 83 3.45 -4.10 0.55
CA ILE A 83 2.34 -4.43 -0.34
C ILE A 83 1.22 -3.41 -0.10
N THR A 84 0.83 -2.67 -1.15
CA THR A 84 -0.12 -1.55 -1.02
C THR A 84 -1.02 -1.38 -2.24
N ALA A 85 -2.27 -0.98 -2.02
CA ALA A 85 -3.18 -0.58 -3.08
C ALA A 85 -2.81 0.77 -3.72
N THR A 86 -2.08 1.62 -2.97
CA THR A 86 -1.60 2.91 -3.46
C THR A 86 -0.57 2.70 -4.57
N ASN A 87 -0.58 3.58 -5.56
CA ASN A 87 0.28 3.45 -6.73
C ASN A 87 1.78 3.61 -6.41
N SER A 88 2.63 2.96 -7.23
CA SER A 88 4.08 2.91 -7.04
C SER A 88 4.75 4.28 -7.14
N PHE A 89 4.21 5.23 -7.92
CA PHE A 89 4.75 6.59 -7.99
C PHE A 89 4.76 7.25 -6.61
N ILE A 90 3.70 7.09 -5.82
CA ILE A 90 3.61 7.65 -4.46
C ILE A 90 4.44 6.81 -3.47
N THR A 91 4.37 5.49 -3.56
CA THR A 91 4.85 4.61 -2.49
C THR A 91 6.32 4.21 -2.60
N GLN A 92 6.93 4.27 -3.79
CA GLN A 92 8.33 3.90 -3.97
C GLN A 92 9.30 4.71 -3.08
N PRO A 93 9.24 6.07 -3.01
CA PRO A 93 10.09 6.83 -2.09
C PRO A 93 9.77 6.62 -0.62
N ILE A 94 8.52 6.22 -0.29
CA ILE A 94 8.14 5.83 1.08
C ILE A 94 8.85 4.53 1.45
N ALA A 95 8.81 3.52 0.58
CA ALA A 95 9.51 2.25 0.79
C ALA A 95 11.01 2.47 1.01
N GLN A 96 11.64 3.30 0.17
CA GLN A 96 13.03 3.69 0.32
C GLN A 96 13.33 4.39 1.66
N ALA A 97 12.42 5.25 2.13
CA ALA A 97 12.57 5.93 3.42
C ALA A 97 12.50 4.96 4.62
N PHE A 98 11.81 3.84 4.49
CA PHE A 98 11.82 2.73 5.47
C PHE A 98 12.99 1.76 5.28
N GLY A 99 13.84 1.95 4.27
CA GLY A 99 14.92 1.00 3.95
C GLY A 99 14.41 -0.33 3.39
N ILE A 100 13.21 -0.34 2.77
CA ILE A 100 12.63 -1.52 2.15
C ILE A 100 12.79 -1.40 0.63
N GLU A 101 13.51 -2.35 0.02
CA GLU A 101 13.77 -2.33 -1.43
C GLU A 101 12.60 -2.91 -2.24
N ALA A 102 11.90 -3.90 -1.69
CA ALA A 102 10.83 -4.58 -2.38
C ALA A 102 9.47 -3.89 -2.15
N LEU A 103 8.85 -3.51 -3.25
CA LEU A 103 7.53 -2.87 -3.27
C LEU A 103 6.61 -3.59 -4.25
N ILE A 104 5.42 -3.97 -3.78
CA ILE A 104 4.30 -4.48 -4.57
C ILE A 104 3.17 -3.47 -4.44
N ALA A 105 3.02 -2.62 -5.44
CA ALA A 105 2.05 -1.53 -5.47
C ALA A 105 1.15 -1.65 -6.70
N THR A 106 0.09 -0.88 -6.79
CA THR A 106 -0.62 -0.69 -8.06
C THR A 106 0.29 0.09 -9.02
N GLU A 107 0.52 -0.42 -10.23
CA GLU A 107 1.47 0.16 -11.18
C GLU A 107 0.76 1.10 -12.16
N PRO A 108 1.03 2.42 -12.13
CA PRO A 108 0.55 3.33 -13.15
C PRO A 108 1.17 3.01 -14.51
N GLU A 109 0.35 2.95 -15.54
CA GLU A 109 0.83 2.70 -16.91
C GLU A 109 1.66 3.87 -17.44
N LEU A 110 2.82 3.52 -18.02
CA LEU A 110 3.72 4.45 -18.70
C LEU A 110 3.78 4.16 -20.19
N VAL A 111 3.51 5.16 -21.02
CA VAL A 111 3.71 5.10 -22.47
C VAL A 111 4.61 6.26 -22.87
N ASN A 112 5.70 5.96 -23.57
CA ASN A 112 6.71 6.95 -23.99
C ASN A 112 7.26 7.81 -22.82
N GLY A 113 7.30 7.23 -21.61
CA GLY A 113 7.82 7.90 -20.42
C GLY A 113 6.81 8.80 -19.68
N GLU A 114 5.56 8.89 -20.13
CA GLU A 114 4.49 9.66 -19.49
C GLU A 114 3.39 8.74 -18.96
N TYR A 115 2.74 9.13 -17.86
CA TYR A 115 1.63 8.39 -17.29
C TYR A 115 0.37 8.55 -18.13
N THR A 116 -0.32 7.45 -18.40
CA THR A 116 -1.57 7.44 -19.19
C THR A 116 -2.82 7.69 -18.34
N GLY A 117 -2.71 7.53 -17.01
CA GLY A 117 -3.84 7.52 -16.07
C GLY A 117 -4.47 6.15 -15.92
N LYS A 118 -3.92 5.11 -16.58
CA LYS A 118 -4.35 3.73 -16.45
C LYS A 118 -3.40 2.93 -15.55
N VAL A 119 -3.76 1.69 -15.30
CA VAL A 119 -2.98 0.72 -14.51
C VAL A 119 -2.40 -0.34 -15.42
N THR A 120 -1.18 -0.77 -15.14
CA THR A 120 -0.57 -1.95 -15.75
C THR A 120 -0.81 -3.17 -14.87
N GLY A 121 -1.40 -4.22 -15.44
CA GLY A 121 -1.66 -5.48 -14.74
C GLY A 121 -2.78 -5.38 -13.69
N VAL A 122 -2.76 -6.30 -12.72
CA VAL A 122 -3.78 -6.38 -11.67
C VAL A 122 -3.52 -5.32 -10.58
N PRO A 123 -4.52 -4.52 -10.16
CA PRO A 123 -4.39 -3.64 -9.00
C PRO A 123 -4.03 -4.42 -7.72
N SER A 124 -3.16 -3.83 -6.88
CA SER A 124 -2.75 -4.44 -5.60
C SER A 124 -3.80 -4.20 -4.51
N PHE A 125 -5.01 -4.71 -4.72
CA PHE A 125 -6.16 -4.53 -3.84
C PHE A 125 -6.86 -5.87 -3.58
N ARG A 126 -7.20 -6.18 -2.32
CA ARG A 126 -7.82 -7.43 -1.89
C ARG A 126 -7.08 -8.67 -2.43
N GLU A 127 -7.78 -9.54 -3.16
CA GLU A 127 -7.21 -10.74 -3.80
C GLU A 127 -6.07 -10.38 -4.78
N GLY A 128 -6.10 -9.19 -5.36
CA GLY A 128 -5.02 -8.67 -6.20
C GLY A 128 -3.68 -8.58 -5.47
N LYS A 129 -3.67 -8.32 -4.14
CA LYS A 129 -2.43 -8.38 -3.35
C LYS A 129 -1.84 -9.78 -3.33
N VAL A 130 -2.68 -10.81 -3.17
CA VAL A 130 -2.24 -12.22 -3.18
C VAL A 130 -1.68 -12.60 -4.56
N THR A 131 -2.40 -12.24 -5.62
CA THR A 131 -1.95 -12.47 -7.00
C THR A 131 -0.58 -11.84 -7.24
N ARG A 132 -0.43 -10.55 -6.93
CA ARG A 132 0.82 -9.83 -7.14
C ARG A 132 1.98 -10.31 -6.26
N LEU A 133 1.69 -10.73 -5.01
CA LEU A 133 2.70 -11.36 -4.16
C LEU A 133 3.20 -12.66 -4.80
N ASN A 134 2.29 -13.51 -5.28
CA ASN A 134 2.66 -14.77 -5.91
C ASN A 134 3.48 -14.54 -7.19
N ASP A 135 3.10 -13.56 -8.02
CA ASP A 135 3.86 -13.19 -9.22
C ASP A 135 5.27 -12.69 -8.86
N TRP A 136 5.38 -11.86 -7.82
CA TRP A 136 6.67 -11.34 -7.35
C TRP A 136 7.55 -12.46 -6.77
N LEU A 137 6.99 -13.39 -6.04
CA LEU A 137 7.68 -14.57 -5.53
C LEU A 137 8.13 -15.48 -6.67
N ALA A 138 7.22 -15.78 -7.61
CA ALA A 138 7.49 -16.64 -8.77
C ALA A 138 8.63 -16.08 -9.65
N ALA A 139 8.70 -14.77 -9.85
CA ALA A 139 9.80 -14.11 -10.57
C ALA A 139 11.18 -14.33 -9.92
N LYS A 140 11.22 -14.75 -8.65
CA LYS A 140 12.43 -15.09 -7.89
C LYS A 140 12.59 -16.61 -7.70
N ASN A 141 11.74 -17.42 -8.32
CA ASN A 141 11.63 -18.87 -8.10
C ASN A 141 11.31 -19.21 -6.62
N TRP A 142 10.52 -18.38 -5.95
CA TRP A 142 10.06 -18.57 -4.58
C TRP A 142 8.56 -18.79 -4.52
N THR A 143 8.12 -19.35 -3.39
CA THR A 143 6.73 -19.38 -2.91
C THR A 143 6.72 -18.97 -1.44
N LEU A 144 5.56 -18.76 -0.82
CA LEU A 144 5.51 -18.50 0.63
C LEU A 144 6.10 -19.68 1.44
N SER A 145 5.98 -20.91 0.95
CA SER A 145 6.58 -22.10 1.59
C SER A 145 8.11 -22.21 1.40
N SER A 146 8.72 -21.33 0.64
CA SER A 146 10.19 -21.23 0.57
C SER A 146 10.80 -20.58 1.82
N PHE A 147 9.98 -20.02 2.69
CA PHE A 147 10.39 -19.34 3.92
C PHE A 147 9.94 -20.14 5.14
N GLU A 148 10.72 -20.12 6.21
CA GLU A 148 10.38 -20.74 7.49
C GLU A 148 9.11 -20.12 8.07
N SER A 149 8.97 -18.80 7.95
CA SER A 149 7.80 -18.06 8.38
C SER A 149 7.51 -16.87 7.46
N SER A 150 6.26 -16.43 7.45
CA SER A 150 5.81 -15.23 6.75
C SER A 150 4.93 -14.40 7.67
N HIS A 151 5.25 -13.11 7.79
CA HIS A 151 4.51 -12.16 8.62
C HIS A 151 3.83 -11.14 7.72
N PHE A 152 2.59 -10.79 7.99
CA PHE A 152 1.90 -9.71 7.30
C PHE A 152 1.17 -8.82 8.30
N TYR A 153 1.46 -7.53 8.22
CA TYR A 153 0.93 -6.48 9.08
C TYR A 153 -0.05 -5.63 8.29
N SER A 154 -1.29 -5.52 8.74
CA SER A 154 -2.30 -4.69 8.09
C SER A 154 -3.27 -4.08 9.09
N ASP A 155 -3.81 -2.91 8.73
CA ASP A 155 -4.84 -2.18 9.45
C ASP A 155 -6.25 -2.39 8.87
N SER A 156 -6.37 -3.05 7.72
CA SER A 156 -7.58 -3.06 6.92
C SER A 156 -8.18 -4.45 6.73
N ILE A 157 -9.51 -4.55 6.90
CA ILE A 157 -10.29 -5.75 6.54
C ILE A 157 -10.14 -6.12 5.05
N ASN A 158 -9.85 -5.17 4.17
CA ASN A 158 -9.63 -5.44 2.74
C ASN A 158 -8.39 -6.29 2.48
N ASP A 159 -7.51 -6.45 3.47
CA ASP A 159 -6.31 -7.26 3.39
C ASP A 159 -6.49 -8.68 3.96
N LEU A 160 -7.71 -9.02 4.37
CA LEU A 160 -8.04 -10.35 4.89
C LEU A 160 -7.56 -11.49 3.97
N PRO A 161 -7.74 -11.44 2.63
CA PRO A 161 -7.24 -12.51 1.76
C PRO A 161 -5.73 -12.77 1.90
N LEU A 162 -4.93 -11.73 2.10
CA LEU A 162 -3.48 -11.88 2.27
C LEU A 162 -3.11 -12.26 3.71
N LEU A 163 -3.82 -11.73 4.72
CA LEU A 163 -3.64 -12.15 6.12
C LEU A 163 -3.88 -13.66 6.31
N GLU A 164 -4.82 -14.23 5.55
CA GLU A 164 -5.11 -15.66 5.56
C GLU A 164 -4.07 -16.54 4.85
N CYS A 165 -3.21 -15.94 4.02
CA CYS A 165 -2.18 -16.66 3.27
C CYS A 165 -0.86 -16.82 4.03
N VAL A 166 -0.60 -15.99 5.06
CA VAL A 166 0.67 -15.98 5.78
C VAL A 166 0.61 -16.83 7.04
N SER A 167 1.78 -17.26 7.52
CA SER A 167 1.87 -18.05 8.76
C SER A 167 1.68 -17.22 10.03
N HIS A 168 1.97 -15.91 9.98
CA HIS A 168 1.86 -14.99 11.11
C HIS A 168 1.13 -13.71 10.71
N PRO A 169 -0.21 -13.75 10.64
CA PRO A 169 -1.01 -12.55 10.43
C PRO A 169 -1.00 -11.67 11.68
N VAL A 170 -0.85 -10.35 11.50
CA VAL A 170 -0.84 -9.36 12.58
C VAL A 170 -1.75 -8.19 12.21
N ALA A 171 -2.73 -7.90 13.06
CA ALA A 171 -3.59 -6.74 12.90
C ALA A 171 -2.90 -5.50 13.53
N ALA A 172 -2.35 -4.63 12.70
CA ALA A 172 -1.60 -3.44 13.13
C ALA A 172 -2.49 -2.19 13.06
N ASN A 173 -2.85 -1.60 14.21
CA ASN A 173 -3.81 -0.49 14.30
C ASN A 173 -5.12 -0.75 13.51
N PRO A 174 -5.75 -1.92 13.68
CA PRO A 174 -6.80 -2.42 12.78
C PRO A 174 -8.05 -1.56 12.79
N ASP A 175 -8.74 -1.52 11.63
CA ASP A 175 -10.13 -1.10 11.58
C ASP A 175 -11.02 -2.03 12.44
N HIS A 176 -12.25 -1.58 12.75
CA HIS A 176 -13.15 -2.32 13.64
C HIS A 176 -13.41 -3.76 13.16
N LYS A 177 -13.62 -3.94 11.86
CA LYS A 177 -13.92 -5.27 11.28
C LYS A 177 -12.72 -6.22 11.38
N LEU A 178 -11.52 -5.71 11.09
CA LEU A 178 -10.30 -6.51 11.23
C LEU A 178 -10.00 -6.81 12.70
N ALA A 179 -10.26 -5.87 13.62
CA ALA A 179 -10.08 -6.09 15.05
C ALA A 179 -10.97 -7.23 15.57
N GLU A 180 -12.24 -7.29 15.15
CA GLU A 180 -13.17 -8.37 15.50
C GLU A 180 -12.68 -9.74 14.96
N ILE A 181 -12.19 -9.78 13.72
CA ILE A 181 -11.64 -11.01 13.14
C ILE A 181 -10.37 -11.42 13.86
N ALA A 182 -9.46 -10.50 14.13
CA ALA A 182 -8.23 -10.78 14.87
C ALA A 182 -8.53 -11.38 16.24
N GLN A 183 -9.48 -10.80 16.97
CA GLN A 183 -9.93 -11.33 18.25
C GLN A 183 -10.49 -12.75 18.12
N THR A 184 -11.38 -12.98 17.15
CA THR A 184 -12.04 -14.27 16.94
C THR A 184 -11.04 -15.37 16.55
N ARG A 185 -10.00 -15.03 15.78
CA ARG A 185 -8.99 -15.96 15.28
C ARG A 185 -7.75 -16.05 16.18
N GLY A 186 -7.67 -15.26 17.23
CA GLY A 186 -6.51 -15.20 18.13
C GLY A 186 -5.27 -14.60 17.47
N TRP A 187 -5.46 -13.71 16.47
CA TRP A 187 -4.34 -13.02 15.83
C TRP A 187 -3.80 -11.90 16.73
N PRO A 188 -2.47 -11.69 16.76
CA PRO A 188 -1.89 -10.57 17.47
C PRO A 188 -2.44 -9.22 16.98
N VAL A 189 -2.71 -8.33 17.93
CA VAL A 189 -3.04 -6.91 17.65
C VAL A 189 -1.87 -6.07 18.11
N LEU A 190 -1.36 -5.24 17.21
CA LEU A 190 -0.22 -4.35 17.45
C LEU A 190 -0.65 -2.89 17.29
N GLU A 191 -0.34 -2.07 18.29
CA GLU A 191 -0.61 -0.62 18.23
C GLU A 191 0.70 0.15 18.04
N LEU A 192 0.94 0.58 16.80
CA LEU A 192 2.16 1.28 16.39
C LEU A 192 2.08 2.80 16.52
N PHE A 193 0.87 3.37 16.65
CA PHE A 193 0.65 4.82 16.53
C PHE A 193 0.18 5.49 17.84
N LYS A 194 0.46 4.86 18.95
CA LYS A 194 0.27 5.50 20.27
C LYS A 194 1.32 6.52 20.58
#